data_404f5744f8845e8502df37a368286fc6
#
_entry.id   404f5744f8845e8502df37a368286fc6
#
_cell.length_a   1.000
_cell.length_b   1.000
_cell.length_c   1.000
_cell.angle_alpha   90.00
_cell.angle_beta   90.00
_cell.angle_gamma   90.00
#
_symmetry.space_group_name_H-M   'P 1'
#
loop_
_entity.id
_entity.type
_entity.pdbx_description
1 polymer ?
#
loop_
_entity_poly.entity_id
_entity_poly.type
_entity_poly.pdbx_seq_one_letter_code
_entity_poly.pdbx_strand_id
1 'polypeptide(L)'
;AHRVGGVCVGALVIYLAGRLRRFESLHPLRQLSNLLGTVVLIQIALGGYVVWSGKQPVSTSVHVMTGAATLGLSLITALTARTIGWRTRRQRAGAILATEVAA
;
A
#
# COMPACT_ATOMS: atom_id res chain seq x y z
N ALA A 1 -13.96 -18.88 -5.03
CA ALA A 1 -13.89 -17.47 -5.46
C ALA A 1 -13.16 -16.57 -4.46
N HIS A 2 -13.50 -16.62 -3.15
CA HIS A 2 -12.85 -15.79 -2.12
C HIS A 2 -11.33 -16.03 -1.98
N ARG A 3 -10.90 -17.28 -2.04
CA ARG A 3 -9.48 -17.66 -1.96
C ARG A 3 -8.67 -17.12 -3.15
N VAL A 4 -9.22 -17.23 -4.36
CA VAL A 4 -8.58 -16.72 -5.57
C VAL A 4 -8.47 -15.19 -5.53
N GLY A 5 -9.55 -14.52 -5.11
CA GLY A 5 -9.55 -13.07 -4.91
C GLY A 5 -8.48 -12.60 -3.93
N GLY A 6 -8.35 -13.28 -2.78
CA GLY A 6 -7.33 -12.99 -1.77
C GLY A 6 -5.90 -13.13 -2.31
N VAL A 7 -5.63 -14.19 -3.07
CA VAL A 7 -4.31 -14.39 -3.70
C VAL A 7 -4.02 -13.30 -4.73
N CYS A 8 -4.99 -12.95 -5.56
CA CYS A 8 -4.83 -11.88 -6.57
C CYS A 8 -4.55 -10.52 -5.91
N VAL A 9 -5.31 -10.16 -4.89
CA VAL A 9 -5.11 -8.91 -4.15
C VAL A 9 -3.75 -8.91 -3.44
N GLY A 10 -3.37 -9.99 -2.79
CA GLY A 10 -2.07 -10.14 -2.15
C GLY A 10 -0.91 -9.97 -3.13
N ALA A 11 -0.98 -10.63 -4.28
CA ALA A 11 0.02 -10.52 -5.34
C ALA A 11 0.12 -9.08 -5.87
N LEU A 12 -1.02 -8.42 -6.10
CA LEU A 12 -1.06 -7.03 -6.56
C LEU A 12 -0.43 -6.08 -5.55
N VAL A 13 -0.72 -6.23 -4.26
CA VAL A 13 -0.17 -5.38 -3.20
C VAL A 13 1.34 -5.61 -3.06
N ILE A 14 1.81 -6.85 -3.11
CA ILE A 14 3.25 -7.17 -3.08
C ILE A 14 3.96 -6.56 -4.29
N TYR A 15 3.36 -6.65 -5.47
CA TYR A 15 3.88 -6.02 -6.69
C TYR A 15 3.99 -4.50 -6.55
N LEU A 16 2.93 -3.84 -6.08
CA LEU A 16 2.92 -2.40 -5.85
C LEU A 16 3.93 -1.97 -4.80
N ALA A 17 4.04 -2.71 -3.70
CA ALA A 17 5.06 -2.46 -2.66
C ALA A 17 6.48 -2.57 -3.22
N GLY A 18 6.74 -3.57 -4.06
CA GLY A 18 8.03 -3.72 -4.75
C GLY A 18 8.33 -2.57 -5.72
N ARG A 19 7.31 -2.07 -6.41
CA ARG A 19 7.42 -0.89 -7.29
C ARG A 19 7.74 0.38 -6.50
N LEU A 20 7.06 0.60 -5.38
CA LEU A 20 7.28 1.77 -4.52
C LEU A 20 8.67 1.79 -3.88
N ARG A 21 9.26 0.63 -3.58
CA ARG A 21 10.63 0.54 -3.07
C ARG A 21 11.69 1.04 -4.04
N ARG A 22 11.41 1.03 -5.33
CA ARG A 22 12.33 1.54 -6.36
C ARG A 22 12.43 3.07 -6.38
N PHE A 23 11.49 3.78 -5.75
CA PHE A 23 11.55 5.21 -5.55
C PHE A 23 12.25 5.54 -4.24
N GLU A 24 13.56 5.25 -4.15
CA GLU A 24 14.37 5.38 -2.93
C GLU A 24 14.46 6.80 -2.36
N SER A 25 14.16 7.82 -3.15
CA SER A 25 14.30 9.23 -2.77
C SER A 25 13.20 9.75 -1.84
N LEU A 26 12.13 9.01 -1.61
CA LEU A 26 10.96 9.43 -0.83
C LEU A 26 10.83 8.61 0.46
N HIS A 27 11.53 9.05 1.50
CA HIS A 27 11.59 8.39 2.80
C HIS A 27 10.22 8.03 3.41
N PRO A 28 9.18 8.90 3.40
CA PRO A 28 7.87 8.57 3.96
C PRO A 28 7.13 7.47 3.17
N LEU A 29 7.26 7.43 1.85
CA LEU A 29 6.65 6.37 1.02
C LEU A 29 7.30 5.01 1.25
N ARG A 30 8.60 4.97 1.54
CA ARG A 30 9.32 3.74 1.85
C ARG A 30 8.84 3.13 3.16
N GLN A 31 8.64 3.94 4.20
CA GLN A 31 8.11 3.47 5.49
C GLN A 31 6.69 2.93 5.35
N LEU A 32 5.81 3.65 4.65
CA LEU A 32 4.44 3.22 4.36
C LEU A 32 4.41 1.92 3.55
N SER A 33 5.28 1.78 2.56
CA SER A 33 5.40 0.57 1.75
C SER A 33 5.86 -0.63 2.57
N ASN A 34 6.82 -0.46 3.46
CA ASN A 34 7.29 -1.52 4.35
C ASN A 34 6.21 -1.93 5.34
N LEU A 35 5.50 -0.97 5.93
CA LEU A 35 4.38 -1.22 6.83
C LEU A 35 3.26 -1.95 6.10
N LEU A 36 2.88 -1.51 4.92
CA LEU A 36 1.85 -2.16 4.10
C LEU A 36 2.25 -3.59 3.74
N GLY A 37 3.49 -3.82 3.32
CA GLY A 37 4.00 -5.16 3.02
C GLY A 37 3.95 -6.09 4.22
N THR A 38 4.33 -5.61 5.41
CA THR A 38 4.27 -6.37 6.66
C THR A 38 2.83 -6.73 7.03
N VAL A 39 1.91 -5.78 6.95
CA VAL A 39 0.49 -6.01 7.25
C VAL A 39 -0.12 -7.02 6.27
N VAL A 40 0.23 -6.96 5.00
CA VAL A 40 -0.23 -7.94 4.00
C VAL A 40 0.30 -9.34 4.29
N LEU A 41 1.55 -9.49 4.70
CA LEU A 41 2.11 -10.78 5.10
C LEU A 41 1.37 -11.37 6.31
N ILE A 42 1.08 -10.54 7.32
CA ILE A 42 0.27 -10.94 8.48
C ILE A 42 -1.12 -11.37 8.02
N GLN A 43 -1.73 -10.65 7.10
CA GLN A 43 -3.05 -10.95 6.56
C GLN A 43 -3.10 -12.30 5.83
N ILE A 44 -2.08 -12.63 5.06
CA ILE A 44 -1.94 -13.92 4.38
C ILE A 44 -1.79 -15.06 5.41
N ALA A 45 -0.95 -14.87 6.42
CA ALA A 45 -0.76 -15.83 7.49
C ALA A 45 -2.04 -16.08 8.29
N LEU A 46 -2.78 -15.01 8.63
CA LEU A 46 -4.09 -15.11 9.30
C LEU A 46 -5.11 -15.83 8.44
N GLY A 47 -5.15 -15.54 7.14
CA GLY A 47 -6.04 -16.23 6.20
C GLY A 47 -5.76 -17.73 6.11
N GLY A 48 -4.49 -18.11 6.08
CA GLY A 48 -4.08 -19.51 6.14
C GLY A 48 -4.47 -20.18 7.45
N TYR A 49 -4.28 -19.51 8.57
CA TYR A 49 -4.66 -20.00 9.89
C TYR A 49 -6.19 -20.19 10.02
N VAL A 50 -6.99 -19.27 9.51
CA VAL A 50 -8.46 -19.39 9.48
C VAL A 50 -8.89 -20.65 8.75
N VAL A 51 -8.24 -20.95 7.63
CA VAL A 51 -8.54 -22.19 6.88
C VAL A 51 -8.16 -23.44 7.65
N TRP A 52 -6.99 -23.42 8.30
CA TRP A 52 -6.48 -24.58 9.06
C TRP A 52 -7.27 -24.82 10.34
N SER A 53 -7.64 -23.75 11.07
CA SER A 53 -8.37 -23.87 12.35
C SER A 53 -9.85 -24.23 12.22
N GLY A 54 -10.34 -24.56 11.01
CA GLY A 54 -11.73 -24.93 10.80
C GLY A 54 -12.73 -23.77 10.86
N LYS A 55 -12.29 -22.57 10.52
CA LYS A 55 -13.11 -21.34 10.44
C LYS A 55 -13.71 -20.92 11.79
N GLN A 56 -12.92 -20.92 12.83
CA GLN A 56 -13.35 -20.39 14.13
C GLN A 56 -13.79 -18.92 14.03
N PRO A 57 -14.89 -18.52 14.69
CA PRO A 57 -15.44 -17.16 14.57
C PRO A 57 -14.44 -16.07 14.95
N VAL A 58 -13.64 -16.31 16.00
CA VAL A 58 -12.65 -15.35 16.49
C VAL A 58 -11.55 -15.10 15.46
N SER A 59 -10.97 -16.16 14.90
CA SER A 59 -9.90 -16.02 13.88
C SER A 59 -10.42 -15.38 12.59
N THR A 60 -11.65 -15.66 12.21
CA THR A 60 -12.31 -15.03 11.08
C THR A 60 -12.52 -13.53 11.31
N SER A 61 -12.97 -13.14 12.51
CA SER A 61 -13.17 -11.73 12.87
C SER A 61 -11.86 -10.95 12.86
N VAL A 62 -10.78 -11.51 13.44
CA VAL A 62 -9.45 -10.89 13.43
C VAL A 62 -8.94 -10.71 11.98
N HIS A 63 -9.11 -11.72 11.14
CA HIS A 63 -8.74 -11.65 9.73
C HIS A 63 -9.49 -10.53 8.98
N VAL A 64 -10.79 -10.40 9.20
CA VAL A 64 -11.63 -9.36 8.58
C VAL A 64 -11.23 -7.97 9.08
N MET A 65 -11.01 -7.79 10.38
CA MET A 65 -10.57 -6.51 10.95
C MET A 65 -9.20 -6.08 10.39
N THR A 66 -8.26 -7.02 10.32
CA THR A 66 -6.92 -6.75 9.75
C THR A 66 -7.02 -6.45 8.26
N GLY A 67 -7.94 -7.10 7.55
CA GLY A 67 -8.23 -6.80 6.13
C GLY A 67 -8.76 -5.38 5.93
N ALA A 68 -9.67 -4.94 6.78
CA ALA A 68 -10.19 -3.56 6.75
C ALA A 68 -9.08 -2.54 7.06
N ALA A 69 -8.21 -2.82 8.03
CA ALA A 69 -7.05 -1.98 8.34
C ALA A 69 -6.08 -1.92 7.16
N THR A 70 -5.84 -3.03 6.47
CA THR A 70 -5.00 -3.10 5.27
C THR A 70 -5.57 -2.22 4.14
N LEU A 71 -6.87 -2.25 3.91
CA LEU A 71 -7.53 -1.39 2.94
C LEU A 71 -7.39 0.09 3.30
N GLY A 72 -7.62 0.45 4.56
CA GLY A 72 -7.42 1.82 5.06
C GLY A 72 -5.99 2.30 4.86
N LEU A 73 -5.01 1.48 5.21
CA LEU A 73 -3.59 1.79 5.03
C LEU A 73 -3.21 1.91 3.55
N SER A 74 -3.75 1.05 2.69
CA SER A 74 -3.56 1.12 1.24
C SER A 74 -4.11 2.44 0.68
N LEU A 75 -5.28 2.86 1.14
CA LEU A 75 -5.88 4.14 0.74
C LEU A 75 -5.02 5.33 1.17
N ILE A 76 -4.56 5.35 2.43
CA ILE A 76 -3.67 6.40 2.94
C ILE A 76 -2.38 6.45 2.13
N THR A 77 -1.78 5.30 1.83
CA THR A 77 -0.56 5.20 1.01
C THR A 77 -0.80 5.75 -0.40
N ALA A 78 -1.92 5.41 -1.03
CA ALA A 78 -2.27 5.90 -2.37
C ALA A 78 -2.50 7.41 -2.37
N LEU A 79 -3.22 7.94 -1.39
CA LEU A 79 -3.46 9.38 -1.25
C LEU A 79 -2.16 10.15 -0.99
N THR A 80 -1.28 9.64 -0.13
CA THR A 80 0.03 10.23 0.15
C THR A 80 0.90 10.27 -1.11
N ALA A 81 0.97 9.17 -1.84
CA ALA A 81 1.71 9.10 -3.10
C ALA A 81 1.18 10.09 -4.14
N ARG A 82 -0.15 10.22 -4.23
CA ARG A 82 -0.81 11.18 -5.14
C ARG A 82 -0.50 12.63 -4.76
N THR A 83 -0.55 12.96 -3.47
CA THR A 83 -0.25 14.30 -2.96
C THR A 83 1.21 14.68 -3.22
N ILE A 84 2.15 13.78 -2.98
CA ILE A 84 3.58 14.00 -3.25
C ILE A 84 3.80 14.20 -4.75
N GLY A 85 3.21 13.38 -5.60
CA GLY A 85 3.29 13.51 -7.06
C GLY A 85 2.77 14.87 -7.55
N TRP A 86 1.69 15.37 -6.97
CA TRP A 86 1.09 16.66 -7.30
C TRP A 86 2.01 17.84 -6.90
N ARG A 87 2.60 17.78 -5.70
CA ARG A 87 3.56 18.78 -5.22
C ARG A 87 4.79 18.84 -6.11
N THR A 88 5.35 17.70 -6.47
CA THR A 88 6.51 17.62 -7.35
C THR A 88 6.24 18.22 -8.74
N ARG A 89 5.06 17.93 -9.31
CA ARG A 89 4.64 18.54 -10.59
C ARG A 89 4.51 20.05 -10.50
N ARG A 90 3.91 20.57 -9.42
CA ARG A 90 3.79 22.01 -9.18
C ARG A 90 5.16 22.69 -9.05
N GLN A 91 6.06 22.09 -8.31
CA GLN A 91 7.42 22.63 -8.14
C GLN A 91 8.18 22.66 -9.46
N ARG A 92 8.08 21.61 -10.27
CA ARG A 92 8.69 21.58 -11.61
C ARG A 92 8.11 22.63 -12.54
N ALA A 93 6.81 22.78 -12.56
CA ALA A 93 6.15 23.81 -13.37
C ALA A 93 6.55 25.22 -12.93
N GLY A 94 6.61 25.47 -11.62
CA GLY A 94 7.07 26.75 -11.08
C GLY A 94 8.53 27.05 -11.42
N ALA A 95 9.41 26.04 -11.33
CA ALA A 95 10.83 26.17 -11.70
C ALA A 95 11.03 26.47 -13.17
N ILE A 96 10.26 25.84 -14.08
CA ILE A 96 10.29 26.10 -15.52
C ILE A 96 9.85 27.53 -15.82
N LEU A 97 8.73 27.99 -15.24
CA LEU A 97 8.24 29.36 -15.39
C LEU A 97 9.25 30.39 -14.88
N ALA A 98 9.87 30.14 -13.70
CA ALA A 98 10.90 31.02 -13.14
C ALA A 98 12.12 31.11 -14.07
N THR A 99 12.53 30.02 -14.71
CA THR A 99 13.63 30.00 -15.68
C THR A 99 13.28 30.78 -16.94
N GLU A 100 12.07 30.65 -17.46
CA GLU A 100 11.59 31.40 -18.62
C GLU A 100 11.51 32.91 -18.34
N VAL A 101 11.03 33.29 -17.16
CA VAL A 101 10.94 34.71 -16.77
C VAL A 101 12.33 35.33 -16.56
N ALA A 102 13.32 34.56 -16.09
CA ALA A 102 14.70 35.02 -15.88
C ALA A 102 15.51 35.14 -17.18
N ALA A 103 15.08 34.47 -18.24
CA ALA A 103 15.68 34.57 -19.56
C ALA A 103 15.09 35.77 -20.33
#